data_aae0b81028a8fe0fae204a8932e8c6d9
#
_entry.id   aae0b81028a8fe0fae204a8932e8c6d9
#
_cell.length_a   1.000
_cell.length_b   1.000
_cell.length_c   1.000
_cell.angle_alpha   90.00
_cell.angle_beta   90.00
_cell.angle_gamma   90.00
#
_symmetry.space_group_name_H-M   'P 1'
#
loop_
_entity.id
_entity.type
_entity.pdbx_description
1 polymer ?
#
loop_
_entity_poly.entity_id
_entity_poly.type
_entity_poly.pdbx_seq_one_letter_code
_entity_poly.pdbx_strand_id
1 'polypeptide(L)'
;DELGAAVFRTTTRVAKAVRQVAGCEGTTLFQANEVAGGQTVFHFHIHVLPRTTGDSLPGVWPATAPTREALDEMAARLRAAL
;
A
#
# COMPACT_ATOMS: atom_id res chain seq x y z
N ASP A 1 -9.68 -2.82 -17.99
CA ASP A 1 -10.47 -4.02 -18.21
C ASP A 1 -11.07 -4.54 -16.88
N GLU A 2 -11.71 -5.68 -16.91
CA GLU A 2 -12.37 -6.23 -15.72
C GLU A 2 -11.40 -6.59 -14.61
N LEU A 3 -10.23 -7.09 -14.95
CA LEU A 3 -9.21 -7.39 -13.95
C LEU A 3 -8.70 -6.12 -13.27
N GLY A 4 -8.41 -5.10 -14.05
CA GLY A 4 -8.00 -3.80 -13.52
C GLY A 4 -9.08 -3.20 -12.63
N ALA A 5 -10.33 -3.28 -13.03
CA ALA A 5 -11.45 -2.81 -12.23
C ALA A 5 -11.57 -3.57 -10.91
N ALA A 6 -11.38 -4.90 -10.92
CA ALA A 6 -11.44 -5.72 -9.71
C ALA A 6 -10.31 -5.36 -8.74
N VAL A 7 -9.09 -5.20 -9.27
CA VAL A 7 -7.95 -4.79 -8.45
C VAL A 7 -8.17 -3.41 -7.84
N PHE A 8 -8.71 -2.47 -8.61
CA PHE A 8 -8.95 -1.11 -8.10
C PHE A 8 -10.05 -1.09 -7.04
N ARG A 9 -11.10 -1.90 -7.19
CA ARG A 9 -12.12 -2.03 -6.14
C ARG A 9 -11.51 -2.53 -4.83
N THR A 10 -10.67 -3.56 -4.90
CA THR A 10 -9.95 -4.06 -3.73
C THR A 10 -9.02 -3.00 -3.15
N THR A 11 -8.31 -2.28 -4.01
CA THR A 11 -7.42 -1.18 -3.60
C THR A 11 -8.18 -0.11 -2.82
N THR A 12 -9.37 0.25 -3.25
CA THR A 12 -10.20 1.24 -2.56
C THR A 12 -10.56 0.77 -1.15
N ARG A 13 -10.92 -0.49 -1.00
CA ARG A 13 -11.22 -1.07 0.31
C ARG A 13 -9.98 -1.09 1.21
N VAL A 14 -8.86 -1.51 0.67
CA VAL A 14 -7.59 -1.55 1.41
C VAL A 14 -7.16 -0.15 1.81
N ALA A 15 -7.29 0.83 0.93
CA ALA A 15 -6.93 2.21 1.23
C ALA A 15 -7.76 2.77 2.40
N LYS A 16 -9.04 2.48 2.45
CA LYS A 16 -9.89 2.88 3.58
C LYS A 16 -9.44 2.22 4.89
N ALA A 17 -9.11 0.94 4.84
CA ALA A 17 -8.62 0.21 6.02
C ALA A 17 -7.27 0.75 6.49
N VAL A 18 -6.36 1.02 5.57
CA VAL A 18 -5.04 1.59 5.88
C VAL A 18 -5.20 2.95 6.55
N ARG A 19 -6.07 3.80 6.02
CA ARG A 19 -6.31 5.12 6.60
C ARG A 19 -6.83 5.02 8.04
N GLN A 20 -7.75 4.11 8.27
CA GLN A 20 -8.34 3.90 9.60
C GLN A 20 -7.32 3.35 10.60
N VAL A 21 -6.54 2.34 10.18
CA VAL A 21 -5.59 1.66 11.08
C VAL A 21 -4.35 2.52 11.33
N ALA A 22 -3.81 3.15 10.30
CA ALA A 22 -2.60 3.97 10.43
C ALA A 22 -2.87 5.37 10.98
N GLY A 23 -4.11 5.84 10.94
CA GLY A 23 -4.45 7.19 11.36
C GLY A 23 -3.76 8.26 10.51
N CYS A 24 -3.51 7.95 9.24
CA CYS A 24 -2.77 8.84 8.35
C CYS A 24 -3.67 9.93 7.77
N GLU A 25 -3.03 11.00 7.26
CA GLU A 25 -3.74 12.14 6.70
C GLU A 25 -4.18 11.91 5.26
N GLY A 26 -3.53 10.99 4.56
CA GLY A 26 -3.84 10.67 3.18
C GLY A 26 -3.19 9.36 2.76
N THR A 27 -3.42 8.97 1.51
CA THR A 27 -2.81 7.78 0.93
C THR A 27 -2.27 8.08 -0.45
N THR A 28 -1.19 7.39 -0.81
CA THR A 28 -0.67 7.39 -2.17
C THR A 28 -0.79 5.99 -2.73
N LEU A 29 -1.30 5.89 -3.94
CA LEU A 29 -1.31 4.63 -4.68
C LEU A 29 -0.14 4.64 -5.65
N PHE A 30 0.63 3.56 -5.68
CA PHE A 30 1.79 3.47 -6.55
C PHE A 30 1.74 2.16 -7.33
N GLN A 31 1.86 2.27 -8.64
CA GLN A 31 1.90 1.13 -9.54
C GLN A 31 2.95 1.42 -10.62
N ALA A 32 3.80 0.45 -10.92
CA ALA A 32 4.85 0.61 -11.92
C ALA A 32 4.87 -0.60 -12.84
N ASN A 33 5.11 -0.35 -14.11
CA ASN A 33 5.19 -1.38 -15.15
C ASN A 33 6.58 -1.39 -15.76
N GLU A 34 7.19 -2.56 -15.80
CA GLU A 34 8.49 -2.81 -16.41
C GLU A 34 9.64 -2.06 -15.73
N VAL A 35 10.84 -2.40 -16.09
CA VAL A 35 12.06 -1.82 -15.50
C VAL A 35 12.10 -0.31 -15.68
N ALA A 36 11.76 0.17 -16.87
CA ALA A 36 11.79 1.61 -17.17
C ALA A 36 10.78 2.40 -16.32
N GLY A 37 9.70 1.77 -15.88
CA GLY A 37 8.72 2.37 -14.99
C GLY A 37 9.07 2.27 -13.51
N GLY A 38 10.14 1.58 -13.19
CA GLY A 38 10.57 1.38 -11.79
C GLY A 38 10.04 0.10 -11.15
N GLN A 39 9.49 -0.81 -11.93
CA GLN A 39 9.00 -2.07 -11.40
C GLN A 39 10.17 -2.97 -10.98
N THR A 40 10.11 -3.50 -9.77
CA THR A 40 11.15 -4.41 -9.23
C THR A 40 10.63 -5.82 -9.02
N VAL A 41 9.34 -5.99 -8.85
CA VAL A 41 8.67 -7.29 -8.78
C VAL A 41 7.76 -7.42 -9.99
N PHE A 42 8.04 -8.38 -10.87
CA PHE A 42 7.47 -8.41 -12.22
C PHE A 42 6.13 -9.14 -12.29
N HIS A 43 5.17 -8.68 -11.52
CA HIS A 43 3.75 -8.98 -11.70
C HIS A 43 2.95 -7.72 -11.31
N PHE A 44 1.73 -7.61 -11.84
CA PHE A 44 0.90 -6.44 -11.57
C PHE A 44 0.53 -6.35 -10.09
N HIS A 45 0.81 -5.22 -9.49
CA HIS A 45 0.46 -4.94 -8.09
C HIS A 45 0.33 -3.44 -7.87
N ILE A 46 -0.43 -3.07 -6.85
CA ILE A 46 -0.59 -1.67 -6.44
C ILE A 46 -0.17 -1.57 -4.97
N HIS A 47 0.70 -0.62 -4.69
CA HIS A 47 1.07 -0.26 -3.32
C HIS A 47 0.08 0.76 -2.77
N VAL A 48 -0.35 0.57 -1.55
CA VAL A 48 -1.15 1.55 -0.81
C VAL A 48 -0.28 2.08 0.31
N LEU A 49 0.06 3.35 0.24
CA LEU A 49 1.02 3.98 1.14
C LEU A 49 0.30 4.98 2.05
N PRO A 50 0.30 4.77 3.38
CA PRO A 50 -0.21 5.79 4.30
C PRO A 50 0.73 6.99 4.29
N ARG A 51 0.17 8.18 4.22
CA ARG A 51 0.93 9.42 4.11
C ARG A 51 0.54 10.40 5.20
N THR A 52 1.54 11.14 5.67
CA THR A 52 1.34 12.28 6.56
C THR A 52 1.99 13.52 5.95
N THR A 53 1.43 14.68 6.24
CA THR A 53 1.95 15.95 5.75
C THR A 53 3.41 16.11 6.19
N GLY A 54 4.29 16.38 5.24
CA GLY A 54 5.72 16.56 5.51
C GLY A 54 6.53 15.29 5.54
N ASP A 55 5.93 14.12 5.28
CA ASP A 55 6.73 12.91 5.15
C ASP A 55 7.60 13.00 3.88
N SER A 56 8.71 12.28 3.86
CA SER A 56 9.63 12.31 2.73
C SER A 56 9.42 11.05 1.89
N LEU A 57 8.56 11.17 0.88
CA LEU A 57 8.35 10.03 0.01
C LEU A 57 8.34 10.47 -1.44
N PRO A 58 9.49 10.47 -2.12
CA PRO A 58 9.52 10.48 -3.57
C PRO A 58 9.85 9.11 -4.07
N GLY A 59 9.33 8.31 -4.62
CA GLY A 59 9.67 7.11 -5.37
C GLY A 59 10.39 5.98 -4.66
N VAL A 60 11.20 6.26 -3.66
CA VAL A 60 11.92 5.24 -2.90
C VAL A 60 11.69 5.48 -1.41
N TRP A 61 11.19 4.49 -0.73
CA TRP A 61 10.99 4.55 0.72
C TRP A 61 11.99 3.65 1.42
N PRO A 62 12.40 4.00 2.66
CA PRO A 62 13.36 3.19 3.39
C PRO A 62 12.78 1.81 3.70
N ALA A 63 13.60 0.79 3.49
CA ALA A 63 13.24 -0.56 3.88
C ALA A 63 13.46 -0.72 5.38
N THR A 64 12.49 -1.31 6.07
CA THR A 64 12.61 -1.70 7.46
C THR A 64 12.43 -3.20 7.59
N ALA A 65 12.85 -3.76 8.71
CA ALA A 65 12.73 -5.19 8.97
C ALA A 65 11.86 -5.41 10.22
N PRO A 66 10.54 -5.21 10.12
CA PRO A 66 9.66 -5.43 11.26
C PRO A 66 9.63 -6.90 11.65
N THR A 67 9.33 -7.19 12.92
CA THR A 67 9.20 -8.55 13.40
C THR A 67 7.99 -9.23 12.78
N ARG A 68 7.99 -10.57 12.81
CA ARG A 68 6.84 -11.33 12.33
C ARG A 68 5.58 -10.99 13.12
N GLU A 69 5.73 -10.80 14.44
CA GLU A 69 4.62 -10.42 15.31
C GLU A 69 4.03 -9.07 14.93
N ALA A 70 4.87 -8.10 14.62
CA ALA A 70 4.41 -6.77 14.19
C ALA A 70 3.66 -6.84 12.88
N LEU A 71 4.14 -7.64 11.93
CA LEU A 71 3.45 -7.86 10.66
C LEU A 71 2.10 -8.54 10.84
N ASP A 72 2.05 -9.56 11.68
CA ASP A 72 0.82 -10.32 11.94
C ASP A 72 -0.22 -9.45 12.66
N GLU A 73 0.22 -8.62 13.61
CA GLU A 73 -0.66 -7.69 14.29
C GLU A 73 -1.25 -6.66 13.33
N MET A 74 -0.42 -6.07 12.49
CA MET A 74 -0.89 -5.11 11.49
C MET A 74 -1.86 -5.77 10.50
N ALA A 75 -1.55 -6.98 10.05
CA ALA A 75 -2.44 -7.73 9.17
C ALA A 75 -3.80 -7.99 9.82
N ALA A 76 -3.81 -8.34 11.10
CA ALA A 76 -5.06 -8.57 11.84
C ALA A 76 -5.88 -7.29 11.96
N ARG A 77 -5.23 -6.16 12.24
CA ARG A 77 -5.91 -4.85 12.35
C ARG A 77 -6.49 -4.41 11.02
N LEU A 78 -5.75 -4.60 9.94
CA LEU A 78 -6.23 -4.27 8.59
C LEU A 78 -7.41 -5.17 8.20
N ARG A 79 -7.31 -6.45 8.48
CA ARG A 79 -8.39 -7.41 8.17
C ARG A 79 -9.66 -7.04 8.92
N ALA A 80 -9.56 -6.63 10.17
CA ALA A 80 -10.72 -6.21 10.96
C ALA A 80 -11.36 -4.91 10.43
N ALA A 81 -10.60 -4.09 9.72
CA ALA A 81 -11.08 -2.82 9.17
C ALA A 81 -11.63 -2.94 7.73
N LEU A 82 -11.47 -4.09 7.10
CA LEU A 82 -11.95 -4.29 5.72
C LEU A 82 -13.47 -4.41 5.64
#